data_d7a0aa4b061b1053c09316433f247c8f
#
_entry.id   d7a0aa4b061b1053c09316433f247c8f
#
_cell.length_a   1.000
_cell.length_b   1.000
_cell.length_c   1.000
_cell.angle_alpha   90.00
_cell.angle_beta   90.00
_cell.angle_gamma   90.00
#
_symmetry.space_group_name_H-M   'P 1'
#
loop_
_entity.id
_entity.type
_entity.pdbx_description
1 polymer ?
#
loop_
_entity_poly.entity_id
_entity_poly.type
_entity_poly.pdbx_seq_one_letter_code
_entity_poly.pdbx_strand_id
1 'polypeptide(L)'
;MLNNRLYWSPAFQALTKSAENLMWCMYAELLWTGTRKKGDYSYTNNGKISFSEYEFKKQGLGASQTYLNARNKLIEVGFIQITYEGGMAKGDMNKYKLLWIDGVQELQRRWKRYPDENWKHEVPCKKDNMVGRGTRFKKSTSTLKSKTLNGTISPNELDPSKVISPNG
;
A
#
# COMPACT_ATOMS: atom_id res chain seq x y z
N MET A 1 6.97 -26.27 -14.13
CA MET A 1 7.49 -26.94 -12.90
C MET A 1 8.10 -25.90 -12.00
N LEU A 2 7.79 -25.95 -10.69
CA LEU A 2 8.48 -25.12 -9.70
C LEU A 2 9.97 -25.42 -9.77
N ASN A 3 10.77 -24.37 -9.95
CA ASN A 3 12.21 -24.53 -9.87
C ASN A 3 12.57 -24.88 -8.42
N ASN A 4 13.32 -25.95 -8.21
CA ASN A 4 13.75 -26.40 -6.89
C ASN A 4 14.42 -25.26 -6.08
N ARG A 5 15.14 -24.36 -6.78
CA ARG A 5 15.74 -23.17 -6.18
C ARG A 5 14.70 -22.17 -5.62
N LEU A 6 13.52 -22.07 -6.24
CA LEU A 6 12.47 -21.20 -5.74
C LEU A 6 11.89 -21.73 -4.44
N TYR A 7 11.57 -23.02 -4.39
CA TYR A 7 10.98 -23.65 -3.21
C TYR A 7 11.87 -23.54 -1.97
N TRP A 8 13.18 -23.77 -2.14
CA TRP A 8 14.14 -23.70 -1.04
C TRP A 8 14.68 -22.29 -0.76
N SER A 9 14.17 -21.27 -1.45
CA SER A 9 14.58 -19.88 -1.19
C SER A 9 14.07 -19.38 0.16
N PRO A 10 14.85 -18.55 0.88
CA PRO A 10 14.39 -17.92 2.13
C PRO A 10 13.07 -17.14 1.93
N ALA A 11 12.89 -16.53 0.78
CA ALA A 11 11.67 -15.79 0.44
C ALA A 11 10.44 -16.71 0.40
N PHE A 12 10.55 -17.90 -0.19
CA PHE A 12 9.44 -18.84 -0.24
C PHE A 12 9.15 -19.45 1.15
N GLN A 13 10.20 -19.81 1.89
CA GLN A 13 10.05 -20.36 3.24
C GLN A 13 9.46 -19.34 4.24
N ALA A 14 9.58 -18.05 3.96
CA ALA A 14 8.96 -17.00 4.77
C ALA A 14 7.48 -16.76 4.47
N LEU A 15 6.91 -17.44 3.45
CA LEU A 15 5.50 -17.28 3.09
C LEU A 15 4.59 -17.94 4.14
N THR A 16 3.46 -17.28 4.40
CA THR A 16 2.33 -17.92 5.06
C THR A 16 1.56 -18.78 4.08
N LYS A 17 0.81 -19.76 4.55
CA LYS A 17 -0.03 -20.61 3.66
C LYS A 17 -1.01 -19.82 2.82
N SER A 18 -1.58 -18.75 3.39
CA SER A 18 -2.47 -17.84 2.65
C SER A 18 -1.74 -17.07 1.55
N ALA A 19 -0.48 -16.66 1.79
CA ALA A 19 0.33 -15.98 0.80
C ALA A 19 0.74 -16.94 -0.33
N GLU A 20 1.09 -18.18 0.00
CA GLU A 20 1.36 -19.22 -0.98
C GLU A 20 0.14 -19.48 -1.86
N ASN A 21 -1.04 -19.66 -1.28
CA ASN A 21 -2.28 -19.85 -2.02
C ASN A 21 -2.57 -18.66 -2.96
N LEU A 22 -2.42 -17.43 -2.46
CA LEU A 22 -2.61 -16.23 -3.27
C LEU A 22 -1.62 -16.16 -4.43
N MET A 23 -0.36 -16.54 -4.19
CA MET A 23 0.68 -16.61 -5.23
C MET A 23 0.27 -17.56 -6.37
N TRP A 24 -0.28 -18.72 -6.05
CA TRP A 24 -0.75 -19.68 -7.03
C TRP A 24 -2.00 -19.20 -7.78
N CYS A 25 -2.94 -18.55 -7.08
CA CYS A 25 -4.09 -17.94 -7.74
C CYS A 25 -3.66 -16.88 -8.76
N MET A 26 -2.75 -16.00 -8.39
CA MET A 26 -2.22 -15.00 -9.33
C MET A 26 -1.46 -15.63 -10.50
N TYR A 27 -0.79 -16.74 -10.28
CA TYR A 27 -0.12 -17.48 -11.35
C TYR A 27 -1.11 -18.09 -12.33
N ALA A 28 -2.25 -18.59 -11.83
CA ALA A 28 -3.31 -19.14 -12.68
C ALA A 28 -3.96 -18.11 -13.62
N GLU A 29 -3.89 -16.81 -13.26
CA GLU A 29 -4.38 -15.70 -14.10
C GLU A 29 -3.42 -15.34 -15.24
N LEU A 30 -2.24 -15.95 -15.30
CA LEU A 30 -1.29 -15.67 -16.38
C LEU A 30 -1.80 -16.20 -17.72
N LEU A 31 -1.78 -15.31 -18.70
CA LEU A 31 -2.03 -15.65 -20.10
C LEU A 31 -0.69 -15.77 -20.82
N TRP A 32 -0.55 -16.82 -21.60
CA TRP A 32 0.64 -17.05 -22.36
C TRP A 32 0.30 -17.18 -23.86
N THR A 33 1.21 -16.72 -24.69
CA THR A 33 1.15 -16.89 -26.13
C THR A 33 2.43 -17.52 -26.63
N GLY A 34 2.36 -18.21 -27.73
CA GLY A 34 3.49 -18.83 -28.38
C GLY A 34 3.15 -20.16 -29.00
N THR A 35 4.01 -20.60 -29.87
CA THR A 35 3.91 -21.96 -30.43
C THR A 35 4.44 -22.95 -29.39
N ARG A 36 3.92 -24.17 -29.40
CA ARG A 36 4.34 -25.25 -28.48
C ARG A 36 5.84 -25.62 -28.58
N LYS A 37 6.61 -24.91 -29.37
CA LYS A 37 8.05 -25.13 -29.49
C LYS A 37 8.76 -24.61 -28.24
N LYS A 38 9.68 -25.42 -27.72
CA LYS A 38 10.46 -25.10 -26.53
C LYS A 38 11.18 -23.76 -26.71
N GLY A 39 10.89 -22.81 -25.82
CA GLY A 39 11.53 -21.50 -25.79
C GLY A 39 10.73 -20.34 -26.42
N ASP A 40 9.58 -20.62 -27.03
CA ASP A 40 8.82 -19.63 -27.82
C ASP A 40 7.54 -19.12 -27.10
N TYR A 41 7.44 -19.31 -25.79
CA TYR A 41 6.30 -18.78 -25.05
C TYR A 41 6.69 -17.62 -24.15
N SER A 42 5.84 -16.61 -24.19
CA SER A 42 5.93 -15.47 -23.28
C SER A 42 4.60 -15.22 -22.58
N TYR A 43 4.68 -14.74 -21.36
CA TYR A 43 3.49 -14.28 -20.64
C TYR A 43 3.13 -12.88 -21.13
N THR A 44 1.91 -12.73 -21.67
CA THR A 44 1.47 -11.47 -22.29
C THR A 44 0.86 -10.49 -21.33
N ASN A 45 0.33 -10.97 -20.21
CA ASN A 45 -0.36 -10.15 -19.23
C ASN A 45 0.40 -9.97 -17.91
N ASN A 46 1.66 -10.39 -17.82
CA ASN A 46 2.45 -10.15 -16.62
C ASN A 46 2.67 -8.64 -16.41
N GLY A 47 2.19 -8.12 -15.30
CA GLY A 47 2.09 -6.69 -15.01
C GLY A 47 0.68 -6.11 -15.19
N LYS A 48 -0.25 -6.91 -15.70
CA LYS A 48 -1.68 -6.55 -15.84
C LYS A 48 -2.59 -7.53 -15.10
N ILE A 49 -2.02 -8.46 -14.33
CA ILE A 49 -2.77 -9.44 -13.54
C ILE A 49 -3.55 -8.70 -12.48
N SER A 50 -4.82 -9.02 -12.34
CA SER A 50 -5.65 -8.56 -11.24
C SER A 50 -6.24 -9.77 -10.52
N PHE A 51 -6.14 -9.78 -9.21
CA PHE A 51 -6.79 -10.76 -8.35
C PHE A 51 -7.34 -10.03 -7.15
N SER A 52 -8.64 -10.07 -6.99
CA SER A 52 -9.37 -9.27 -6.01
C SER A 52 -9.57 -9.99 -4.69
N GLU A 53 -9.83 -9.23 -3.64
CA GLU A 53 -10.30 -9.74 -2.35
C GLU A 53 -11.58 -10.56 -2.50
N TYR A 54 -12.48 -10.14 -3.41
CA TYR A 54 -13.73 -10.86 -3.68
C TYR A 54 -13.48 -12.27 -4.22
N GLU A 55 -12.56 -12.39 -5.19
CA GLU A 55 -12.17 -13.68 -5.77
C GLU A 55 -11.53 -14.59 -4.73
N PHE A 56 -10.66 -14.04 -3.88
CA PHE A 56 -10.03 -14.76 -2.78
C PHE A 56 -11.05 -15.36 -1.80
N LYS A 57 -12.04 -14.56 -1.42
CA LYS A 57 -13.16 -15.02 -0.58
C LYS A 57 -14.02 -16.06 -1.25
N LYS A 58 -14.36 -15.84 -2.53
CA LYS A 58 -15.16 -16.76 -3.33
C LYS A 58 -14.53 -18.14 -3.44
N GLN A 59 -13.20 -18.20 -3.48
CA GLN A 59 -12.44 -19.45 -3.49
C GLN A 59 -12.25 -20.06 -2.09
N GLY A 60 -12.81 -19.47 -1.03
CA GLY A 60 -12.71 -19.99 0.33
C GLY A 60 -11.32 -19.88 0.96
N LEU A 61 -10.43 -19.02 0.44
CA LEU A 61 -9.05 -18.89 0.88
C LEU A 61 -8.88 -18.03 2.13
N GLY A 62 -9.94 -17.32 2.55
CA GLY A 62 -9.95 -16.54 3.79
C GLY A 62 -10.71 -15.22 3.71
N ALA A 63 -10.65 -14.46 4.79
CA ALA A 63 -11.32 -13.15 4.93
C ALA A 63 -10.49 -12.02 4.29
N SER A 64 -11.06 -10.81 4.24
CA SER A 64 -10.41 -9.59 3.73
C SER A 64 -9.04 -9.34 4.32
N GLN A 65 -8.93 -9.46 5.64
CA GLN A 65 -7.66 -9.21 6.32
C GLN A 65 -6.61 -10.27 5.95
N THR A 66 -7.04 -11.52 5.76
CA THR A 66 -6.16 -12.62 5.31
C THR A 66 -5.61 -12.33 3.91
N TYR A 67 -6.47 -11.85 2.99
CA TYR A 67 -6.05 -11.42 1.66
C TYR A 67 -5.02 -10.28 1.72
N LEU A 68 -5.30 -9.25 2.51
CA LEU A 68 -4.39 -8.10 2.66
C LEU A 68 -3.03 -8.52 3.22
N ASN A 69 -3.04 -9.36 4.26
CA ASN A 69 -1.81 -9.87 4.87
C ASN A 69 -1.01 -10.73 3.88
N ALA A 70 -1.69 -11.60 3.14
CA ALA A 70 -1.08 -12.46 2.11
C ALA A 70 -0.44 -11.62 1.00
N ARG A 71 -1.17 -10.64 0.45
CA ARG A 71 -0.67 -9.71 -0.56
C ARG A 71 0.55 -8.93 -0.06
N ASN A 72 0.45 -8.35 1.12
CA ASN A 72 1.52 -7.56 1.71
C ASN A 72 2.77 -8.40 1.94
N LYS A 73 2.61 -9.65 2.36
CA LYS A 73 3.72 -10.59 2.52
C LYS A 73 4.39 -10.92 1.19
N LEU A 74 3.62 -11.14 0.12
CA LEU A 74 4.16 -11.38 -1.22
C LEU A 74 4.95 -10.18 -1.76
N ILE A 75 4.53 -8.95 -1.45
CA ILE A 75 5.27 -7.73 -1.80
C ILE A 75 6.56 -7.67 -0.99
N GLU A 76 6.47 -7.83 0.33
CA GLU A 76 7.60 -7.77 1.26
C GLU A 76 8.75 -8.70 0.85
N VAL A 77 8.44 -9.94 0.49
CA VAL A 77 9.46 -10.93 0.07
C VAL A 77 9.89 -10.78 -1.38
N GLY A 78 9.27 -9.90 -2.15
CA GLY A 78 9.63 -9.59 -3.53
C GLY A 78 9.14 -10.58 -4.57
N PHE A 79 8.05 -11.32 -4.32
CA PHE A 79 7.42 -12.19 -5.32
C PHE A 79 6.51 -11.44 -6.28
N ILE A 80 5.85 -10.39 -5.80
CA ILE A 80 4.97 -9.54 -6.61
C ILE A 80 5.34 -8.07 -6.47
N GLN A 81 5.01 -7.31 -7.51
CA GLN A 81 5.09 -5.85 -7.53
C GLN A 81 3.75 -5.29 -7.98
N ILE A 82 3.29 -4.22 -7.35
CA ILE A 82 2.13 -3.46 -7.81
C ILE A 82 2.58 -2.61 -9.00
N THR A 83 1.94 -2.79 -10.14
CA THR A 83 2.18 -2.00 -11.35
C THR A 83 1.16 -0.89 -11.53
N TYR A 84 -0.01 -1.06 -10.91
CA TYR A 84 -1.07 -0.07 -10.91
C TYR A 84 -1.88 -0.18 -9.61
N GLU A 85 -2.08 0.95 -8.93
CA GLU A 85 -2.94 1.05 -7.76
C GLU A 85 -4.35 1.46 -8.19
N GLY A 86 -5.27 0.50 -8.10
CA GLY A 86 -6.68 0.71 -8.36
C GLY A 86 -7.44 1.26 -7.16
N GLY A 87 -8.75 1.37 -7.31
CA GLY A 87 -9.67 1.78 -6.23
C GLY A 87 -10.29 3.15 -6.41
N MET A 88 -10.01 3.84 -7.52
CA MET A 88 -10.61 5.15 -7.84
C MET A 88 -12.05 5.02 -8.36
N ALA A 89 -12.39 3.93 -9.02
CA ALA A 89 -13.70 3.67 -9.58
C ALA A 89 -14.20 2.26 -9.26
N LYS A 90 -15.51 2.02 -9.48
CA LYS A 90 -16.09 0.67 -9.35
C LYS A 90 -15.45 -0.25 -10.40
N GLY A 91 -14.91 -1.39 -9.94
CA GLY A 91 -14.23 -2.35 -10.81
C GLY A 91 -12.75 -2.03 -11.10
N ASP A 92 -12.26 -0.90 -10.61
CA ASP A 92 -10.86 -0.53 -10.72
C ASP A 92 -10.03 -1.30 -9.67
N MET A 93 -9.24 -2.25 -10.13
CA MET A 93 -8.47 -3.16 -9.29
C MET A 93 -6.97 -2.94 -9.43
N ASN A 94 -6.24 -3.24 -8.38
CA ASN A 94 -4.79 -3.28 -8.42
C ASN A 94 -4.29 -4.23 -9.50
N LYS A 95 -3.21 -3.85 -10.17
CA LYS A 95 -2.52 -4.71 -11.12
C LYS A 95 -1.16 -5.12 -10.59
N TYR A 96 -0.79 -6.36 -10.87
CA TYR A 96 0.40 -6.98 -10.31
C TYR A 96 1.30 -7.52 -11.40
N LYS A 97 2.59 -7.51 -11.12
CA LYS A 97 3.63 -8.20 -11.87
C LYS A 97 4.22 -9.31 -10.99
N LEU A 98 4.26 -10.53 -11.51
CA LEU A 98 4.94 -11.65 -10.87
C LEU A 98 6.43 -11.58 -11.21
N LEU A 99 7.29 -11.65 -10.21
CA LEU A 99 8.75 -11.49 -10.35
C LEU A 99 9.52 -12.81 -10.30
N TRP A 100 8.82 -13.93 -10.09
CA TRP A 100 9.43 -15.26 -9.92
C TRP A 100 9.27 -16.18 -11.12
N ILE A 101 8.48 -15.77 -12.11
CA ILE A 101 8.21 -16.55 -13.32
C ILE A 101 9.32 -16.41 -14.36
N ASP A 102 9.31 -17.30 -15.35
CA ASP A 102 10.23 -17.23 -16.49
C ASP A 102 9.97 -15.97 -17.33
N GLY A 103 10.99 -15.49 -18.03
CA GLY A 103 10.92 -14.24 -18.80
C GLY A 103 11.11 -12.95 -18.01
N VAL A 104 11.15 -13.01 -16.67
CA VAL A 104 11.49 -11.86 -15.82
C VAL A 104 13.03 -11.73 -15.75
N GLN A 105 13.52 -10.52 -16.00
CA GLN A 105 14.96 -10.21 -15.94
C GLN A 105 15.51 -10.51 -14.55
N GLU A 106 16.75 -10.95 -14.47
CA GLU A 106 17.39 -11.36 -13.22
C GLU A 106 17.38 -10.26 -12.15
N LEU A 107 17.67 -9.02 -12.54
CA LEU A 107 17.64 -7.86 -11.64
C LEU A 107 16.26 -7.60 -11.01
N GLN A 108 15.20 -8.00 -11.69
CA GLN A 108 13.82 -7.84 -11.20
C GLN A 108 13.39 -8.99 -10.28
N ARG A 109 14.16 -10.07 -10.20
CA ARG A 109 13.87 -11.21 -9.34
C ARG A 109 14.21 -10.90 -7.88
N ARG A 110 13.48 -10.00 -7.28
CA ARG A 110 13.67 -9.46 -5.94
C ARG A 110 13.75 -10.52 -4.85
N TRP A 111 12.95 -11.57 -4.95
CA TRP A 111 12.89 -12.69 -4.01
C TRP A 111 14.25 -13.39 -3.77
N LYS A 112 15.20 -13.27 -4.70
CA LYS A 112 16.54 -13.86 -4.57
C LYS A 112 17.43 -13.11 -3.56
N ARG A 113 17.10 -11.84 -3.28
CA ARG A 113 17.85 -10.98 -2.37
C ARG A 113 17.23 -10.91 -0.98
N TYR A 114 16.08 -11.56 -0.79
CA TYR A 114 15.47 -11.69 0.52
C TYR A 114 16.26 -12.75 1.34
N PRO A 115 16.53 -12.57 2.67
CA PRO A 115 16.06 -11.49 3.54
C PRO A 115 16.93 -10.22 3.57
N ASP A 116 18.10 -10.20 2.91
CA ASP A 116 19.04 -9.07 2.94
C ASP A 116 18.38 -7.75 2.48
N GLU A 117 17.55 -7.87 1.44
CA GLU A 117 16.66 -6.80 0.99
C GLU A 117 15.20 -7.22 1.15
N ASN A 118 14.34 -6.28 1.51
CA ASN A 118 12.90 -6.47 1.55
C ASN A 118 12.18 -5.25 0.99
N TRP A 119 10.94 -5.46 0.55
CA TRP A 119 10.13 -4.41 -0.08
C TRP A 119 8.93 -4.01 0.76
N LYS A 120 9.07 -4.10 2.09
CA LYS A 120 8.02 -3.71 3.03
C LYS A 120 7.57 -2.26 2.85
N HIS A 121 8.45 -1.37 2.39
CA HIS A 121 8.15 0.03 2.10
C HIS A 121 7.21 0.21 0.89
N GLU A 122 7.15 -0.75 -0.03
CA GLU A 122 6.21 -0.74 -1.16
C GLU A 122 4.82 -1.31 -0.79
N VAL A 123 4.66 -1.81 0.43
CA VAL A 123 3.36 -2.29 0.91
C VAL A 123 2.42 -1.09 1.06
N PRO A 124 1.26 -1.10 0.39
CA PRO A 124 0.32 0.00 0.51
C PRO A 124 -0.11 0.21 1.96
N CYS A 125 0.20 1.36 2.51
CA CYS A 125 -0.33 1.77 3.79
C CYS A 125 -1.83 2.01 3.69
N LYS A 126 -2.59 1.68 4.73
CA LYS A 126 -3.97 2.15 4.84
C LYS A 126 -3.91 3.68 4.83
N LYS A 127 -4.46 4.29 3.79
CA LYS A 127 -4.66 5.75 3.81
C LYS A 127 -5.69 6.02 4.89
N ASP A 128 -5.29 6.64 5.99
CA ASP A 128 -6.13 6.94 7.16
C ASP A 128 -7.37 7.78 6.83
N ASN A 129 -7.48 8.25 5.60
CA ASN A 129 -8.53 9.11 5.08
C ASN A 129 -9.17 8.59 3.80
N MET A 130 -9.26 7.29 3.58
CA MET A 130 -10.22 6.82 2.61
C MET A 130 -11.61 7.08 3.15
N VAL A 131 -12.09 8.30 2.95
CA VAL A 131 -13.49 8.65 3.06
C VAL A 131 -14.22 7.71 2.10
N GLY A 132 -14.81 6.64 2.66
CA GLY A 132 -15.61 5.73 1.88
C GLY A 132 -16.68 6.54 1.15
N ARG A 133 -17.02 6.16 -0.07
CA ARG A 133 -18.14 6.74 -0.80
C ARG A 133 -19.37 6.72 0.12
N GLY A 134 -19.83 7.88 0.54
CA GLY A 134 -20.99 8.06 1.41
C GLY A 134 -20.70 8.68 2.77
N THR A 135 -19.48 8.81 3.22
CA THR A 135 -19.18 9.68 4.36
C THR A 135 -19.19 11.12 3.88
N ARG A 136 -20.30 11.82 4.19
CA ARG A 136 -20.34 13.28 4.08
C ARG A 136 -19.08 13.82 4.76
N PHE A 137 -18.33 14.67 4.05
CA PHE A 137 -17.25 15.44 4.63
C PHE A 137 -17.75 16.10 5.90
N LYS A 138 -17.43 15.55 7.05
CA LYS A 138 -17.45 16.33 8.28
C LYS A 138 -16.33 17.33 8.08
N LYS A 139 -16.69 18.52 7.61
CA LYS A 139 -15.83 19.69 7.66
C LYS A 139 -15.30 19.71 9.09
N SER A 140 -14.06 19.35 9.30
CA SER A 140 -13.38 19.62 10.54
C SER A 140 -13.28 21.13 10.59
N THR A 141 -14.27 21.77 11.19
CA THR A 141 -14.07 23.08 11.75
C THR A 141 -13.01 22.88 12.82
N SER A 142 -11.76 22.97 12.42
CA SER A 142 -10.70 23.36 13.31
C SER A 142 -11.06 24.77 13.75
N THR A 143 -11.89 24.85 14.79
CA THR A 143 -12.05 26.07 15.56
C THR A 143 -10.65 26.32 16.13
N LEU A 144 -9.87 27.06 15.41
CA LEU A 144 -8.80 27.85 16.00
C LEU A 144 -9.49 28.65 17.09
N LYS A 145 -9.48 28.15 18.30
CA LYS A 145 -9.70 28.96 19.49
C LYS A 145 -8.56 29.97 19.51
N SER A 146 -8.77 31.08 18.80
CA SER A 146 -8.06 32.30 19.08
C SER A 146 -8.33 32.56 20.56
N LYS A 147 -7.32 32.37 21.39
CA LYS A 147 -7.29 32.93 22.72
C LYS A 147 -7.33 34.44 22.53
N THR A 148 -8.52 34.98 22.51
CA THR A 148 -8.74 36.40 22.72
C THR A 148 -8.30 36.64 24.15
N LEU A 149 -7.14 37.23 24.29
CA LEU A 149 -6.71 37.87 25.53
C LEU A 149 -7.64 39.06 25.74
N ASN A 150 -8.77 38.80 26.35
CA ASN A 150 -9.59 39.86 26.96
C ASN A 150 -8.88 40.32 28.23
N GLY A 151 -7.83 41.09 28.05
CA GLY A 151 -7.39 42.03 29.06
C GLY A 151 -8.32 43.21 29.02
N THR A 152 -9.38 43.18 29.83
CA THR A 152 -10.19 44.34 30.14
C THR A 152 -9.30 45.31 30.92
N ILE A 153 -8.73 46.25 30.20
CA ILE A 153 -8.10 47.42 30.86
C ILE A 153 -9.27 48.29 31.29
N SER A 154 -9.47 48.34 32.57
CA SER A 154 -10.43 49.24 33.24
C SER A 154 -9.95 50.68 33.01
N PRO A 155 -10.79 51.62 32.55
CA PRO A 155 -10.39 52.99 32.24
C PRO A 155 -10.42 53.94 33.45
N ASN A 156 -10.02 53.51 34.64
CA ASN A 156 -10.03 54.33 35.85
C ASN A 156 -8.73 54.18 36.65
N GLU A 157 -7.63 54.67 36.07
CA GLU A 157 -6.46 55.07 36.85
C GLU A 157 -5.56 55.98 36.00
N LEU A 158 -6.12 57.12 35.65
CA LEU A 158 -5.32 58.32 35.30
C LEU A 158 -5.40 59.23 36.52
N ASP A 159 -4.42 59.09 37.40
CA ASP A 159 -4.12 60.06 38.45
C ASP A 159 -3.40 61.26 37.82
N PRO A 160 -4.02 62.46 37.82
CA PRO A 160 -3.42 63.65 37.14
C PRO A 160 -2.42 64.42 38.02
N SER A 161 -1.81 63.83 39.05
CA SER A 161 -1.05 64.59 40.03
C SER A 161 0.45 64.32 40.00
N LYS A 162 1.03 63.94 38.86
CA LYS A 162 2.51 63.93 38.71
C LYS A 162 2.96 64.73 37.51
N VAL A 163 2.70 66.04 37.56
CA VAL A 163 3.43 67.02 36.76
C VAL A 163 4.75 67.31 37.52
N ILE A 164 5.83 66.76 37.06
CA ILE A 164 7.17 67.16 37.48
C ILE A 164 7.66 68.22 36.52
N SER A 165 7.81 69.42 37.03
CA SER A 165 8.35 70.59 36.36
C SER A 165 9.80 70.37 35.96
N PRO A 166 10.25 70.88 34.80
CA PRO A 166 11.68 70.90 34.47
C PRO A 166 12.32 72.17 35.06
N ASN A 167 13.33 72.00 35.88
CA ASN A 167 14.21 73.08 36.17
C ASN A 167 15.64 72.51 36.49
N GLY A 168 16.62 73.12 35.87
CA GLY A 168 18.03 73.15 36.27
C GLY A 168 18.94 72.50 35.25
#